data_d9d51f28d5dffb2d005c6081a5ef202c
#
_entry.id   d9d51f28d5dffb2d005c6081a5ef202c
#
_cell.length_a   1.000
_cell.length_b   1.000
_cell.length_c   1.000
_cell.angle_alpha   90.00
_cell.angle_beta   90.00
_cell.angle_gamma   90.00
#
_symmetry.space_group_name_H-M   'P 1'
#
loop_
_entity.id
_entity.type
_entity.pdbx_description
1 polymer ?
#
loop_
_entity_poly.entity_id
_entity_poly.type
_entity_poly.pdbx_seq_one_letter_code
_entity_poly.pdbx_strand_id
1 'polypeptide(L)'
;MFAGGSRSFSVFPLRVVYMWIEPEEGTSDVSILISVPKKRFKHAVKRNLVKRQVREAYRRNKYILLDALQASHPDRRLVLAFIWLDNKLHSSETIEYKVKKLLFHIAENMK
;
A
#
# COMPACT_ATOMS: atom_id res chain seq x y z
N MET A 1 -19.21 -1.85 6.66
CA MET A 1 -18.42 -3.06 6.97
C MET A 1 -17.99 -3.77 5.70
N PHE A 2 -16.89 -4.45 5.75
CA PHE A 2 -16.32 -5.08 4.57
C PHE A 2 -16.64 -6.57 4.52
N ALA A 3 -17.14 -7.00 3.39
CA ALA A 3 -17.34 -8.42 3.17
C ALA A 3 -15.97 -9.09 3.12
N GLY A 4 -15.75 -10.09 3.96
CA GLY A 4 -14.49 -10.80 4.01
C GLY A 4 -13.41 -10.14 4.87
N GLY A 5 -13.68 -8.96 5.43
CA GLY A 5 -12.75 -8.27 6.31
C GLY A 5 -11.50 -7.75 5.62
N SER A 6 -10.52 -7.39 6.42
CA SER A 6 -9.24 -6.90 5.92
C SER A 6 -8.16 -7.96 6.06
N ARG A 7 -7.14 -7.85 5.23
CA ARG A 7 -5.96 -8.72 5.29
C ARG A 7 -4.72 -7.86 5.45
N SER A 8 -3.68 -8.42 6.04
CA SER A 8 -2.44 -7.68 6.20
C SER A 8 -1.24 -8.56 5.91
N PHE A 9 -0.17 -7.89 5.51
CA PHE A 9 1.10 -8.54 5.24
C PHE A 9 2.21 -7.54 5.52
N SER A 10 3.31 -8.00 6.10
CA SER A 10 4.41 -7.12 6.47
C SER A 10 5.70 -7.54 5.80
N VAL A 11 6.43 -6.55 5.27
CA VAL A 11 7.82 -6.69 4.88
C VAL A 11 8.51 -5.50 5.54
N PHE A 12 9.13 -5.73 6.70
CA PHE A 12 9.70 -4.64 7.49
C PHE A 12 10.55 -3.72 6.62
N PRO A 13 10.45 -2.41 6.71
CA PRO A 13 9.74 -1.64 7.74
C PRO A 13 8.32 -1.23 7.37
N LEU A 14 7.69 -1.90 6.44
CA LEU A 14 6.34 -1.58 5.99
C LEU A 14 5.38 -2.72 6.28
N ARG A 15 4.17 -2.35 6.61
CA ARG A 15 3.04 -3.25 6.70
C ARG A 15 1.96 -2.72 5.77
N VAL A 16 1.30 -3.59 5.05
CA VAL A 16 0.14 -3.20 4.26
C VAL A 16 -1.09 -3.91 4.81
N VAL A 17 -2.16 -3.14 4.97
CA VAL A 17 -3.49 -3.68 5.28
C VAL A 17 -4.33 -3.39 4.06
N TYR A 18 -5.01 -4.39 3.53
CA TYR A 18 -5.81 -4.18 2.33
C TYR A 18 -7.19 -4.81 2.49
N MET A 19 -8.16 -4.21 1.80
CA MET A 19 -9.53 -4.64 1.88
C MET A 19 -10.28 -4.29 0.60
N TRP A 20 -11.29 -5.10 0.30
CA TRP A 20 -12.17 -4.86 -0.83
C TRP A 20 -13.32 -3.97 -0.37
N ILE A 21 -13.72 -3.04 -1.22
CA ILE A 21 -14.89 -2.22 -0.97
C ILE A 21 -15.76 -2.21 -2.21
N GLU A 22 -17.01 -1.76 -2.05
CA GLU A 22 -17.92 -1.64 -3.17
C GLU A 22 -17.41 -0.61 -4.16
N PRO A 23 -17.47 -0.90 -5.46
CA PRO A 23 -17.05 0.08 -6.46
C PRO A 23 -18.00 1.27 -6.49
N GLU A 24 -17.42 2.46 -6.68
CA GLU A 24 -18.18 3.68 -6.85
C GLU A 24 -17.89 4.23 -8.23
N GLU A 25 -18.93 4.73 -8.88
CA GLU A 25 -18.79 5.31 -10.20
C GLU A 25 -17.83 6.49 -10.19
N GLY A 26 -16.92 6.53 -11.15
CA GLY A 26 -15.98 7.63 -11.28
C GLY A 26 -14.78 7.59 -10.36
N THR A 27 -14.63 6.52 -9.56
CA THR A 27 -13.48 6.40 -8.67
C THR A 27 -12.43 5.47 -9.27
N SER A 28 -11.21 5.56 -8.76
CA SER A 28 -10.14 4.67 -9.20
C SER A 28 -10.35 3.26 -8.63
N ASP A 29 -9.77 2.27 -9.30
CA ASP A 29 -9.88 0.88 -8.89
C ASP A 29 -9.10 0.58 -7.61
N VAL A 30 -8.07 1.36 -7.32
CA VAL A 30 -7.23 1.20 -6.14
C VAL A 30 -7.03 2.55 -5.47
N SER A 31 -7.23 2.58 -4.17
CA SER A 31 -6.94 3.76 -3.35
C SER A 31 -5.88 3.41 -2.32
N ILE A 32 -4.99 4.35 -2.03
CA ILE A 32 -3.96 4.11 -1.02
C ILE A 32 -4.01 5.15 0.08
N LEU A 33 -3.66 4.71 1.28
CA LEU A 33 -3.43 5.54 2.45
C LEU A 33 -2.04 5.21 2.96
N ILE A 34 -1.34 6.22 3.48
CA ILE A 34 -0.01 6.01 4.02
C ILE A 34 0.03 6.59 5.42
N SER A 35 0.35 5.75 6.39
CA SER A 35 0.40 6.15 7.79
C SER A 35 1.82 6.05 8.31
N VAL A 36 2.32 7.15 8.86
CA VAL A 36 3.59 7.19 9.59
C VAL A 36 3.28 7.70 10.97
N PRO A 37 3.13 6.82 11.97
CA PRO A 37 2.73 7.24 13.31
C PRO A 37 3.73 8.24 13.93
N LYS A 38 3.22 9.18 14.72
CA LYS A 38 4.05 10.17 15.40
C LYS A 38 5.10 9.55 16.31
N LYS A 39 4.82 8.38 16.86
CA LYS A 39 5.78 7.68 17.71
C LYS A 39 7.02 7.23 16.96
N ARG A 40 6.95 7.14 15.64
CA ARG A 40 8.10 6.75 14.82
C ARG A 40 9.04 7.93 14.57
N PHE A 41 8.46 9.07 14.24
CA PHE A 41 9.22 10.30 14.01
C PHE A 41 8.46 11.47 14.61
N LYS A 42 9.09 12.12 15.56
CA LYS A 42 8.49 13.26 16.27
C LYS A 42 8.18 14.42 15.33
N HIS A 43 9.07 14.68 14.37
CA HIS A 43 8.93 15.83 13.49
C HIS A 43 8.24 15.47 12.17
N ALA A 44 7.37 16.36 11.73
CA ALA A 44 6.57 16.15 10.53
C ALA A 44 7.42 16.02 9.26
N VAL A 45 8.59 16.66 9.23
CA VAL A 45 9.47 16.63 8.04
C VAL A 45 9.84 15.19 7.70
N LYS A 46 10.25 14.41 8.70
CA LYS A 46 10.62 13.02 8.46
C LYS A 46 9.42 12.16 8.08
N ARG A 47 8.27 12.39 8.74
CA ARG A 47 7.06 11.65 8.41
C ARG A 47 6.63 11.93 6.97
N ASN A 48 6.71 13.18 6.54
CA ASN A 48 6.34 13.56 5.18
C ASN A 48 7.30 12.98 4.14
N LEU A 49 8.58 12.88 4.50
CA LEU A 49 9.56 12.26 3.62
C LEU A 49 9.21 10.80 3.37
N VAL A 50 8.92 10.06 4.44
CA VAL A 50 8.56 8.64 4.30
C VAL A 50 7.29 8.48 3.48
N LYS A 51 6.28 9.31 3.75
CA LYS A 51 5.03 9.26 2.98
C LYS A 51 5.28 9.47 1.49
N ARG A 52 6.14 10.42 1.17
CA ARG A 52 6.47 10.71 -0.24
C ARG A 52 7.22 9.55 -0.87
N GLN A 53 8.17 8.94 -0.14
CA GLN A 53 8.92 7.80 -0.66
C GLN A 53 8.00 6.60 -0.94
N VAL A 54 7.09 6.32 -0.03
CA VAL A 54 6.15 5.20 -0.22
C VAL A 54 5.19 5.49 -1.37
N ARG A 55 4.67 6.71 -1.44
CA ARG A 55 3.76 7.10 -2.52
C ARG A 55 4.43 6.99 -3.88
N GLU A 56 5.66 7.46 -3.98
CA GLU A 56 6.41 7.39 -5.23
C GLU A 56 6.71 5.94 -5.62
N ALA A 57 7.09 5.12 -4.66
CA ALA A 57 7.34 3.70 -4.91
C ALA A 57 6.07 3.01 -5.41
N TYR A 58 4.93 3.32 -4.82
CA TYR A 58 3.66 2.77 -5.27
C TYR A 58 3.34 3.26 -6.69
N ARG A 59 3.48 4.56 -6.93
CA ARG A 59 3.18 5.12 -8.26
C ARG A 59 3.97 4.43 -9.37
N ARG A 60 5.23 4.13 -9.10
CA ARG A 60 6.10 3.47 -10.09
C ARG A 60 5.77 2.01 -10.32
N ASN A 61 5.17 1.35 -9.33
CA ASN A 61 4.98 -0.10 -9.36
C ASN A 61 3.52 -0.53 -9.31
N LYS A 62 2.59 0.41 -9.37
CA LYS A 62 1.17 0.11 -9.24
C LYS A 62 0.64 -0.82 -10.33
N TYR A 63 1.31 -0.89 -11.47
CA TYR A 63 0.89 -1.77 -12.56
C TYR A 63 0.84 -3.23 -12.12
N ILE A 64 1.70 -3.64 -11.19
CA ILE A 64 1.70 -5.00 -10.66
C ILE A 64 0.32 -5.35 -10.10
N LEU A 65 -0.25 -4.42 -9.36
CA LEU A 65 -1.53 -4.62 -8.71
C LEU A 65 -2.69 -4.39 -9.66
N LEU A 66 -2.61 -3.36 -10.49
CA LEU A 66 -3.68 -3.04 -11.43
C LEU A 66 -3.88 -4.15 -12.46
N ASP A 67 -2.79 -4.72 -12.97
CA ASP A 67 -2.89 -5.82 -13.92
C ASP A 67 -3.55 -7.04 -13.29
N ALA A 68 -3.19 -7.36 -12.04
CA ALA A 68 -3.79 -8.47 -11.33
C ALA A 68 -5.26 -8.23 -11.04
N LEU A 69 -5.61 -7.00 -10.68
CA LEU A 69 -6.98 -6.62 -10.39
C LEU A 69 -7.86 -6.75 -11.64
N GLN A 70 -7.39 -6.24 -12.77
CA GLN A 70 -8.12 -6.34 -14.03
C GLN A 70 -8.36 -7.79 -14.43
N ALA A 71 -7.35 -8.65 -14.24
CA ALA A 71 -7.45 -10.05 -14.62
C ALA A 71 -8.38 -10.85 -13.71
N SER A 72 -8.42 -10.53 -12.43
CA SER A 72 -9.11 -11.33 -11.42
C SER A 72 -10.44 -10.75 -10.96
N HIS A 73 -10.48 -9.44 -10.74
CA HIS A 73 -11.63 -8.78 -10.12
C HIS A 73 -11.87 -7.40 -10.74
N PRO A 74 -12.24 -7.33 -12.02
CA PRO A 74 -12.40 -6.05 -12.71
C PRO A 74 -13.52 -5.17 -12.15
N ASP A 75 -14.46 -5.77 -11.41
CA ASP A 75 -15.60 -5.06 -10.86
C ASP A 75 -15.41 -4.63 -9.40
N ARG A 76 -14.23 -4.86 -8.84
CA ARG A 76 -14.00 -4.56 -7.43
C ARG A 76 -13.02 -3.42 -7.26
N ARG A 77 -13.13 -2.77 -6.10
CA ARG A 77 -12.25 -1.70 -5.69
C ARG A 77 -11.47 -2.14 -4.46
N LEU A 78 -10.20 -1.78 -4.44
CA LEU A 78 -9.27 -2.19 -3.38
C LEU A 78 -8.75 -0.96 -2.66
N VAL A 79 -8.68 -1.02 -1.34
CA VAL A 79 -8.05 0.01 -0.53
C VAL A 79 -6.84 -0.59 0.16
N LEU A 80 -5.71 0.09 0.05
CA LEU A 80 -4.46 -0.30 0.70
C LEU A 80 -4.07 0.74 1.73
N ALA A 81 -3.67 0.30 2.91
CA ALA A 81 -3.10 1.18 3.92
C ALA A 81 -1.67 0.71 4.19
N PHE A 82 -0.70 1.55 3.85
CA PHE A 82 0.70 1.29 4.16
C PHE A 82 1.03 1.93 5.50
N ILE A 83 1.63 1.16 6.39
CA ILE A 83 1.96 1.60 7.74
C ILE A 83 3.46 1.44 7.96
N TRP A 84 4.10 2.53 8.40
CA TRP A 84 5.52 2.53 8.68
C TRP A 84 5.79 1.98 10.08
N LEU A 85 6.76 1.07 10.18
CA LEU A 85 7.01 0.34 11.42
C LEU A 85 8.37 0.62 12.07
N ASP A 86 9.20 1.48 11.48
CA ASP A 86 10.55 1.72 11.97
C ASP A 86 10.70 3.15 12.48
N ASN A 87 11.66 3.33 13.39
CA ASN A 87 12.02 4.66 13.91
C ASN A 87 13.17 5.29 13.12
N LYS A 88 13.60 4.65 12.06
CA LYS A 88 14.71 5.08 11.20
C LYS A 88 14.25 5.32 9.79
N LEU A 89 14.96 6.22 9.11
CA LEU A 89 14.74 6.46 7.68
C LEU A 89 15.44 5.39 6.86
N HIS A 90 14.89 5.10 5.70
CA HIS A 90 15.48 4.15 4.74
C HIS A 90 15.65 4.84 3.40
N SER A 91 16.51 4.32 2.56
CA SER A 91 16.69 4.85 1.23
C SER A 91 15.44 4.62 0.38
N SER A 92 15.25 5.47 -0.63
CA SER A 92 14.11 5.32 -1.54
C SER A 92 14.18 3.99 -2.28
N GLU A 93 15.38 3.52 -2.61
CA GLU A 93 15.56 2.23 -3.28
C GLU A 93 15.09 1.08 -2.40
N THR A 94 15.45 1.11 -1.12
CA THR A 94 15.01 0.08 -0.17
C THR A 94 13.49 0.10 -0.03
N ILE A 95 12.91 1.28 0.10
CA ILE A 95 11.46 1.42 0.24
C ILE A 95 10.76 0.89 -1.01
N GLU A 96 11.27 1.24 -2.18
CA GLU A 96 10.67 0.76 -3.43
C GLU A 96 10.71 -0.76 -3.52
N TYR A 97 11.81 -1.38 -3.13
CA TYR A 97 11.93 -2.83 -3.12
C TYR A 97 10.87 -3.46 -2.20
N LYS A 98 10.70 -2.89 -1.02
CA LYS A 98 9.71 -3.41 -0.05
C LYS A 98 8.28 -3.23 -0.55
N VAL A 99 7.98 -2.08 -1.14
CA VAL A 99 6.65 -1.83 -1.72
C VAL A 99 6.37 -2.82 -2.84
N LYS A 100 7.34 -3.07 -3.71
CA LYS A 100 7.17 -4.06 -4.79
C LYS A 100 6.84 -5.44 -4.23
N LYS A 101 7.55 -5.85 -3.18
CA LYS A 101 7.27 -7.15 -2.54
C LYS A 101 5.87 -7.23 -2.00
N LEU A 102 5.40 -6.14 -1.37
CA LEU A 102 4.05 -6.09 -0.84
C LEU A 102 3.02 -6.18 -1.96
N LEU A 103 3.24 -5.45 -3.05
CA LEU A 103 2.31 -5.47 -4.18
C LEU A 103 2.26 -6.84 -4.86
N PHE A 104 3.40 -7.49 -5.03
CA PHE A 104 3.43 -8.85 -5.58
C PHE A 104 2.69 -9.83 -4.69
N HIS A 105 2.85 -9.70 -3.37
CA HIS A 105 2.15 -10.58 -2.43
C HIS A 105 0.64 -10.41 -2.56
N ILE A 106 0.17 -9.17 -2.63
CA ILE A 106 -1.26 -8.90 -2.78
C ILE A 106 -1.76 -9.47 -4.11
N ALA A 107 -1.02 -9.25 -5.18
CA ALA A 107 -1.40 -9.73 -6.51
C ALA A 107 -1.50 -11.26 -6.54
N GLU A 108 -0.56 -11.95 -5.89
CA GLU A 108 -0.60 -13.41 -5.81
C GLU A 108 -1.83 -13.91 -5.08
N ASN A 109 -2.26 -13.18 -4.07
CA ASN A 109 -3.43 -13.58 -3.27
C ASN A 109 -4.77 -13.22 -3.93
N MET A 110 -4.74 -12.54 -5.05
CA MET A 110 -5.95 -12.24 -5.84
C MET A 110 -6.36 -13.38 -6.75
N LYS A 111 -5.44 -14.29 -7.02
CA LYS A 111 -5.67 -15.37 -8.00
C LYS A 111 -6.56 -16.46 -7.44
#